data_6bcbd97794dd2b1cc66795127717d6cb
#
_entry.id   6bcbd97794dd2b1cc66795127717d6cb
#
_cell.length_a   1.000
_cell.length_b   1.000
_cell.length_c   1.000
_cell.angle_alpha   90.00
_cell.angle_beta   90.00
_cell.angle_gamma   90.00
#
_symmetry.space_group_name_H-M   'P 1'
#
loop_
_entity.id
_entity.type
_entity.pdbx_description
1 polymer ?
#
loop_
_entity_poly.entity_id
_entity_poly.type
_entity_poly.pdbx_seq_one_letter_code
_entity_poly.pdbx_strand_id
1 'polypeptide(L)'
;PYDDPWIPASSYPNLPAYPAGQQFEVTVLKTGQTPYNWQVTNFTKPEKEKLVIYEVLVRDFDAARNYQSIIDKIDYFKNLKINAIELMPVMEFEGNESWGYNTSFHMALDKFYGTSDKLKELIDVCHQNGIAVILDVALNHAFGRNPMVRMWMNDPDGDGFGSPTAENPYFNTVAKHTFSVGEDFNHQSTRTQYYVERVIKQWIQEYKIDGFRWDLTKGFTQACTASDQSCTNAYQQDRVDILKKYADYSWSLDSTHYTIFEHLGTEAEEKQWADYRVTETPSKGVMMWGKMTDPYNQLSMGYASESNISKMSSANRGFAANRLIGYAESHDEERLMYKNVQYGASSGAYNVKTLNTALSRMSAIGAVSLLVPGPKMIWHFGELGWESSIFTCNDNSVNTDSDATGGDCKLDTKPQPQWVNNWLGNSNRNKIYNDWAKMITLKKAEPVFLGTSTIPDSNSLTVNIKITNAGLTSAQLKDVLILANFDVTAQNVSTGFPYAGTWYNLMDNTTINVTDVNTPINLPAGEYRIYGNKTANLAIEDFEKGSTVNLYPNPVSNHFTLSTAVSKVQIYSVSGQLVKSFASNGNVDFQFGVSELQTGLYIVKASDENGKIQVMKFIKK
;
A
#
# COMPACT_ATOMS: atom_id res chain seq x y z
N PRO A 1 5.62 7.22 -25.42
CA PRO A 1 5.16 8.23 -26.41
C PRO A 1 5.12 9.61 -25.78
N TYR A 2 5.06 10.64 -26.63
CA TYR A 2 4.80 12.02 -26.25
C TYR A 2 3.45 12.39 -26.80
N ASP A 3 2.56 12.86 -25.95
CA ASP A 3 1.21 13.24 -26.34
C ASP A 3 0.95 14.75 -26.28
N ASP A 4 1.87 15.52 -25.72
CA ASP A 4 1.74 16.97 -25.62
C ASP A 4 3.01 17.70 -26.15
N PRO A 5 2.91 18.34 -27.33
CA PRO A 5 4.00 19.10 -27.91
C PRO A 5 4.30 20.44 -27.19
N TRP A 6 3.45 20.84 -26.25
CA TRP A 6 3.49 22.17 -25.62
C TRP A 6 4.14 22.20 -24.24
N ILE A 7 4.68 21.06 -23.77
CA ILE A 7 5.33 21.00 -22.46
C ILE A 7 6.62 21.85 -22.49
N PRO A 8 6.76 22.84 -21.60
CA PRO A 8 8.02 23.57 -21.48
C PRO A 8 9.15 22.63 -21.03
N ALA A 9 10.26 22.63 -21.72
CA ALA A 9 11.45 21.85 -21.36
C ALA A 9 11.94 22.11 -19.93
N SER A 10 11.65 23.31 -19.40
CA SER A 10 11.95 23.68 -18.01
C SER A 10 11.16 22.90 -16.95
N SER A 11 9.98 22.35 -17.30
CA SER A 11 9.15 21.56 -16.38
C SER A 11 9.70 20.13 -16.22
N TYR A 12 10.33 19.59 -17.26
CA TYR A 12 10.87 18.22 -17.29
C TYR A 12 12.18 18.18 -18.07
N PRO A 13 13.30 18.54 -17.44
CA PRO A 13 14.57 18.83 -18.13
C PRO A 13 15.20 17.64 -18.87
N ASN A 14 14.75 16.42 -18.59
CA ASN A 14 15.31 15.19 -19.19
C ASN A 14 14.43 14.60 -20.31
N LEU A 15 13.34 15.27 -20.69
CA LEU A 15 12.53 14.82 -21.82
C LEU A 15 13.27 15.04 -23.13
N PRO A 16 13.25 14.06 -24.07
CA PRO A 16 13.68 14.29 -25.45
C PRO A 16 12.84 15.40 -26.07
N ALA A 17 13.47 16.22 -26.92
CA ALA A 17 12.76 17.29 -27.59
C ALA A 17 11.65 16.72 -28.49
N TYR A 18 10.45 17.32 -28.43
CA TYR A 18 9.36 16.98 -29.34
C TYR A 18 9.75 17.37 -30.79
N PRO A 19 9.54 16.49 -31.80
CA PRO A 19 9.94 16.77 -33.17
C PRO A 19 9.22 17.99 -33.77
N ALA A 20 9.98 18.93 -34.31
CA ALA A 20 9.42 20.11 -34.94
C ALA A 20 8.47 19.76 -36.10
N GLY A 21 7.33 20.45 -36.17
CA GLY A 21 6.33 20.26 -37.22
C GLY A 21 5.39 19.07 -37.04
N GLN A 22 5.47 18.37 -35.90
CA GLN A 22 4.50 17.34 -35.52
C GLN A 22 3.42 17.96 -34.61
N GLN A 23 2.25 17.36 -34.57
CA GLN A 23 1.09 17.84 -33.80
C GLN A 23 0.47 16.76 -32.90
N PHE A 24 0.85 15.50 -33.07
CA PHE A 24 0.23 14.36 -32.41
C PHE A 24 1.30 13.51 -31.72
N GLU A 25 0.87 12.44 -31.08
CA GLU A 25 1.73 11.54 -30.35
C GLU A 25 2.88 11.01 -31.22
N VAL A 26 4.06 10.99 -30.64
CA VAL A 26 5.26 10.42 -31.26
C VAL A 26 5.85 9.33 -30.41
N THR A 27 6.42 8.33 -31.04
CA THR A 27 7.11 7.22 -30.36
C THR A 27 8.62 7.36 -30.54
N VAL A 28 9.35 7.26 -29.45
CA VAL A 28 10.82 7.17 -29.50
C VAL A 28 11.22 5.73 -29.78
N LEU A 29 11.78 5.48 -30.97
CA LEU A 29 12.37 4.19 -31.30
C LEU A 29 13.83 4.16 -30.85
N LYS A 30 14.16 3.24 -29.94
CA LYS A 30 15.53 2.92 -29.56
C LYS A 30 15.88 1.52 -30.06
N THR A 31 16.91 1.41 -30.92
CA THR A 31 17.43 0.14 -31.39
C THR A 31 18.68 -0.26 -30.61
N GLY A 32 18.96 -1.56 -30.53
CA GLY A 32 20.16 -2.06 -29.86
C GLY A 32 20.17 -1.89 -28.35
N GLN A 33 19.00 -1.84 -27.72
CA GLN A 33 18.89 -1.75 -26.27
C GLN A 33 19.43 -3.03 -25.62
N THR A 34 20.27 -2.88 -24.61
CA THR A 34 20.66 -3.99 -23.74
C THR A 34 19.49 -4.29 -22.78
N PRO A 35 19.07 -5.56 -22.64
CA PRO A 35 18.07 -5.91 -21.62
C PRO A 35 18.50 -5.48 -20.23
N TYR A 36 17.54 -5.03 -19.42
CA TYR A 36 17.79 -4.66 -18.03
C TYR A 36 18.35 -5.87 -17.25
N ASN A 37 19.42 -5.65 -16.49
CA ASN A 37 20.08 -6.69 -15.71
C ASN A 37 19.48 -6.78 -14.29
N TRP A 38 18.45 -7.60 -14.13
CA TRP A 38 17.78 -7.80 -12.85
C TRP A 38 18.71 -8.39 -11.78
N GLN A 39 18.79 -7.75 -10.63
CA GLN A 39 19.54 -8.25 -9.48
C GLN A 39 18.75 -9.32 -8.72
N VAL A 40 17.41 -9.18 -8.66
CA VAL A 40 16.52 -10.18 -8.10
C VAL A 40 15.85 -10.95 -9.25
N THR A 41 16.22 -12.21 -9.40
CA THR A 41 15.64 -13.09 -10.44
C THR A 41 14.44 -13.89 -9.93
N ASN A 42 14.42 -14.20 -8.63
CA ASN A 42 13.37 -14.99 -7.98
C ASN A 42 12.87 -14.25 -6.72
N PHE A 43 11.86 -13.43 -6.89
CA PHE A 43 11.23 -12.73 -5.78
C PHE A 43 10.14 -13.60 -5.15
N THR A 44 10.24 -13.83 -3.83
CA THR A 44 9.18 -14.49 -3.06
C THR A 44 8.22 -13.43 -2.56
N LYS A 45 7.04 -13.38 -3.14
CA LYS A 45 6.02 -12.41 -2.78
C LYS A 45 5.48 -12.64 -1.38
N PRO A 46 5.18 -11.58 -0.61
CA PRO A 46 4.45 -11.69 0.65
C PRO A 46 3.10 -12.42 0.47
N GLU A 47 2.66 -13.15 1.50
CA GLU A 47 1.33 -13.75 1.52
C GLU A 47 0.24 -12.65 1.45
N LYS A 48 -0.82 -12.89 0.66
CA LYS A 48 -1.90 -11.91 0.45
C LYS A 48 -2.48 -11.38 1.77
N GLU A 49 -2.70 -12.28 2.73
CA GLU A 49 -3.27 -11.97 4.03
C GLU A 49 -2.38 -11.07 4.92
N LYS A 50 -1.08 -11.02 4.64
CA LYS A 50 -0.07 -10.22 5.36
C LYS A 50 0.29 -8.93 4.64
N LEU A 51 -0.32 -8.64 3.50
CA LEU A 51 0.00 -7.43 2.76
C LEU A 51 -0.37 -6.18 3.57
N VAL A 52 0.57 -5.25 3.63
CA VAL A 52 0.34 -3.86 3.98
C VAL A 52 0.88 -3.03 2.83
N ILE A 53 -0.05 -2.51 2.05
CA ILE A 53 0.19 -1.82 0.79
C ILE A 53 0.35 -0.33 1.08
N TYR A 54 1.33 0.31 0.47
CA TYR A 54 1.51 1.75 0.48
C TYR A 54 1.13 2.29 -0.90
N GLU A 55 -0.03 2.90 -1.00
CA GLU A 55 -0.51 3.56 -2.21
C GLU A 55 0.24 4.87 -2.41
N VAL A 56 0.80 5.10 -3.60
CA VAL A 56 1.62 6.28 -3.87
C VAL A 56 1.39 6.83 -5.26
N LEU A 57 1.15 8.13 -5.33
CA LEU A 57 1.23 8.90 -6.57
C LEU A 57 2.66 9.41 -6.76
N VAL A 58 3.35 8.95 -7.80
CA VAL A 58 4.76 9.30 -8.07
C VAL A 58 4.94 10.83 -8.16
N ARG A 59 3.99 11.52 -8.79
CA ARG A 59 3.98 12.98 -8.95
C ARG A 59 4.01 13.74 -7.61
N ASP A 60 3.26 13.25 -6.61
CA ASP A 60 3.01 13.97 -5.35
C ASP A 60 3.82 13.42 -4.17
N PHE A 61 4.65 12.38 -4.40
CA PHE A 61 5.44 11.78 -3.32
C PHE A 61 6.68 12.61 -2.96
N ASP A 62 7.38 13.17 -3.94
CA ASP A 62 8.58 13.99 -3.74
C ASP A 62 8.65 15.07 -4.83
N ALA A 63 9.32 16.17 -4.54
CA ALA A 63 9.47 17.30 -5.47
C ALA A 63 10.17 16.92 -6.79
N ALA A 64 10.97 15.85 -6.82
CA ALA A 64 11.59 15.35 -8.04
C ALA A 64 10.60 14.62 -8.96
N ARG A 65 9.43 14.21 -8.49
CA ARG A 65 8.31 13.64 -9.26
C ARG A 65 8.71 12.48 -10.19
N ASN A 66 9.56 11.59 -9.74
CA ASN A 66 10.08 10.51 -10.58
C ASN A 66 10.36 9.23 -9.77
N TYR A 67 10.64 8.12 -10.48
CA TYR A 67 10.92 6.83 -9.86
C TYR A 67 12.17 6.86 -8.96
N GLN A 68 13.17 7.71 -9.27
CA GLN A 68 14.38 7.81 -8.46
C GLN A 68 14.07 8.31 -7.05
N SER A 69 13.12 9.22 -6.89
CA SER A 69 12.76 9.74 -5.58
C SER A 69 12.15 8.68 -4.67
N ILE A 70 11.43 7.69 -5.23
CA ILE A 70 10.93 6.54 -4.46
C ILE A 70 12.09 5.60 -4.10
N ILE A 71 13.01 5.34 -5.02
CA ILE A 71 14.23 4.55 -4.76
C ILE A 71 15.04 5.17 -3.61
N ASP A 72 15.25 6.47 -3.64
CA ASP A 72 16.01 7.22 -2.62
C ASP A 72 15.36 7.17 -1.22
N LYS A 73 14.06 6.87 -1.17
CA LYS A 73 13.28 6.74 0.07
C LYS A 73 13.00 5.27 0.46
N ILE A 74 13.71 4.30 -0.10
CA ILE A 74 13.44 2.88 0.19
C ILE A 74 13.52 2.55 1.69
N ASP A 75 14.44 3.18 2.43
CA ASP A 75 14.56 2.98 3.87
C ASP A 75 13.37 3.56 4.66
N TYR A 76 12.70 4.57 4.15
CA TYR A 76 11.45 5.06 4.73
C TYR A 76 10.38 3.96 4.73
N PHE A 77 10.17 3.30 3.61
CA PHE A 77 9.21 2.18 3.48
C PHE A 77 9.60 0.97 4.34
N LYS A 78 10.89 0.63 4.36
CA LYS A 78 11.42 -0.45 5.21
C LYS A 78 11.20 -0.19 6.70
N ASN A 79 11.44 1.05 7.13
CA ASN A 79 11.27 1.44 8.53
C ASN A 79 9.79 1.50 8.92
N LEU A 80 8.89 1.88 8.01
CA LEU A 80 7.44 1.79 8.18
C LEU A 80 6.96 0.32 8.20
N LYS A 81 7.79 -0.62 7.73
CA LYS A 81 7.51 -2.07 7.70
C LYS A 81 6.45 -2.51 6.70
N ILE A 82 6.09 -1.67 5.73
CA ILE A 82 5.21 -2.09 4.63
C ILE A 82 5.89 -3.18 3.79
N ASN A 83 5.12 -3.97 3.04
CA ASN A 83 5.65 -5.05 2.21
C ASN A 83 5.08 -5.06 0.77
N ALA A 84 4.34 -4.02 0.41
CA ALA A 84 3.99 -3.74 -0.97
C ALA A 84 3.86 -2.23 -1.20
N ILE A 85 4.22 -1.78 -2.40
CA ILE A 85 3.93 -0.43 -2.90
C ILE A 85 2.94 -0.60 -4.04
N GLU A 86 1.86 0.17 -4.03
CA GLU A 86 0.92 0.31 -5.13
C GLU A 86 1.19 1.66 -5.79
N LEU A 87 1.68 1.61 -7.03
CA LEU A 87 1.87 2.80 -7.84
C LEU A 87 0.53 3.16 -8.50
N MET A 88 0.00 4.34 -8.22
CA MET A 88 -1.06 4.92 -9.04
C MET A 88 -0.61 4.94 -10.50
N PRO A 89 -1.52 5.01 -11.49
CA PRO A 89 -1.16 4.69 -12.87
C PRO A 89 0.11 5.40 -13.37
N VAL A 90 1.04 4.61 -13.91
CA VAL A 90 2.32 5.08 -14.48
C VAL A 90 2.35 4.94 -16.00
N MET A 91 1.20 4.64 -16.59
CA MET A 91 1.03 4.58 -18.03
C MET A 91 0.87 5.97 -18.60
N GLU A 92 1.25 6.14 -19.88
CA GLU A 92 1.14 7.42 -20.57
C GLU A 92 -0.32 7.90 -20.59
N PHE A 93 -0.56 9.07 -20.03
CA PHE A 93 -1.86 9.70 -19.93
C PHE A 93 -1.95 10.94 -20.84
N GLU A 94 -3.16 11.41 -21.09
CA GLU A 94 -3.43 12.63 -21.85
C GLU A 94 -3.20 13.88 -21.01
N GLY A 95 -2.47 14.86 -21.56
CA GLY A 95 -2.15 16.11 -20.87
C GLY A 95 -0.92 16.03 -19.96
N ASN A 96 -0.78 17.01 -19.07
CA ASN A 96 0.42 17.24 -18.27
C ASN A 96 0.23 17.09 -16.77
N GLU A 97 -1.00 17.17 -16.30
CA GLU A 97 -1.34 17.08 -14.89
C GLU A 97 -2.49 16.08 -14.70
N SER A 98 -2.19 14.97 -14.06
CA SER A 98 -3.12 13.85 -13.92
C SER A 98 -2.74 12.96 -12.75
N TRP A 99 -3.69 12.19 -12.28
CA TRP A 99 -3.45 10.99 -11.46
C TRP A 99 -3.09 9.75 -12.29
N GLY A 100 -3.20 9.85 -13.64
CA GLY A 100 -2.90 8.78 -14.58
C GLY A 100 -4.10 7.98 -15.07
N TYR A 101 -5.32 8.23 -14.56
CA TYR A 101 -6.52 7.48 -14.97
C TYR A 101 -7.05 7.90 -16.35
N ASN A 102 -6.64 9.02 -16.90
CA ASN A 102 -6.91 9.41 -18.28
C ASN A 102 -5.90 8.78 -19.26
N THR A 103 -5.73 7.47 -19.15
CA THR A 103 -4.73 6.69 -19.89
C THR A 103 -5.00 6.70 -21.40
N SER A 104 -3.99 7.10 -22.18
CA SER A 104 -4.02 7.01 -23.64
C SER A 104 -3.24 5.80 -24.17
N PHE A 105 -2.15 5.38 -23.51
CA PHE A 105 -1.27 4.31 -23.99
C PHE A 105 -0.95 3.30 -22.88
N HIS A 106 -1.76 2.26 -22.77
CA HIS A 106 -1.69 1.28 -21.68
C HIS A 106 -0.41 0.42 -21.64
N MET A 107 0.41 0.41 -22.69
CA MET A 107 1.68 -0.31 -22.73
C MET A 107 2.90 0.62 -22.79
N ALA A 108 2.72 1.92 -22.67
CA ALA A 108 3.78 2.90 -22.60
C ALA A 108 3.86 3.52 -21.20
N LEU A 109 5.06 3.87 -20.78
CA LEU A 109 5.29 4.62 -19.55
C LEU A 109 4.95 6.10 -19.76
N ASP A 110 4.44 6.71 -18.72
CA ASP A 110 4.29 8.15 -18.63
C ASP A 110 5.66 8.84 -18.85
N LYS A 111 5.63 9.90 -19.64
CA LYS A 111 6.83 10.64 -20.05
C LYS A 111 7.57 11.33 -18.90
N PHE A 112 6.89 11.60 -17.78
CA PHE A 112 7.43 12.43 -16.69
C PHE A 112 8.18 11.64 -15.62
N TYR A 113 7.78 10.38 -15.36
CA TYR A 113 8.24 9.65 -14.18
C TYR A 113 9.61 8.98 -14.35
N GLY A 114 10.06 8.83 -15.58
CA GLY A 114 11.37 8.25 -15.87
C GLY A 114 11.36 7.18 -16.97
N THR A 115 12.54 6.61 -17.21
CA THR A 115 12.72 5.60 -18.26
C THR A 115 12.21 4.22 -17.84
N SER A 116 12.04 3.33 -18.83
CA SER A 116 11.74 1.90 -18.61
C SER A 116 12.73 1.25 -17.64
N ASP A 117 14.04 1.50 -17.84
CA ASP A 117 15.05 0.93 -16.96
C ASP A 117 14.98 1.49 -15.53
N LYS A 118 14.57 2.75 -15.38
CA LYS A 118 14.40 3.35 -14.05
C LYS A 118 13.21 2.75 -13.29
N LEU A 119 12.09 2.44 -13.97
CA LEU A 119 10.99 1.70 -13.35
C LEU A 119 11.42 0.28 -12.97
N LYS A 120 12.15 -0.41 -13.87
CA LYS A 120 12.71 -1.74 -13.56
C LYS A 120 13.66 -1.70 -12.36
N GLU A 121 14.49 -0.65 -12.25
CA GLU A 121 15.36 -0.43 -11.09
C GLU A 121 14.55 -0.22 -9.81
N LEU A 122 13.47 0.57 -9.85
CA LEU A 122 12.58 0.73 -8.71
C LEU A 122 12.01 -0.62 -8.25
N ILE A 123 11.50 -1.41 -9.18
CA ILE A 123 10.94 -2.74 -8.88
C ILE A 123 12.02 -3.66 -8.29
N ASP A 124 13.21 -3.69 -8.90
CA ASP A 124 14.33 -4.52 -8.43
C ASP A 124 14.80 -4.12 -7.03
N VAL A 125 14.90 -2.82 -6.74
CA VAL A 125 15.23 -2.30 -5.40
C VAL A 125 14.12 -2.66 -4.39
N CYS A 126 12.86 -2.57 -4.76
CA CYS A 126 11.75 -3.03 -3.92
C CYS A 126 11.87 -4.53 -3.61
N HIS A 127 12.11 -5.36 -4.61
CA HIS A 127 12.30 -6.80 -4.45
C HIS A 127 13.50 -7.14 -3.57
N GLN A 128 14.64 -6.45 -3.71
CA GLN A 128 15.81 -6.59 -2.83
C GLN A 128 15.47 -6.34 -1.36
N ASN A 129 14.45 -5.53 -1.09
CA ASN A 129 14.01 -5.17 0.25
C ASN A 129 12.74 -5.89 0.72
N GLY A 130 12.29 -6.93 -0.02
CA GLY A 130 11.12 -7.74 0.35
C GLY A 130 9.78 -7.01 0.14
N ILE A 131 9.76 -5.99 -0.71
CA ILE A 131 8.59 -5.17 -1.02
C ILE A 131 8.10 -5.53 -2.42
N ALA A 132 6.84 -5.95 -2.54
CA ALA A 132 6.18 -6.18 -3.81
C ALA A 132 5.77 -4.87 -4.48
N VAL A 133 5.65 -4.86 -5.81
CA VAL A 133 5.19 -3.69 -6.57
C VAL A 133 3.90 -4.03 -7.30
N ILE A 134 2.85 -3.28 -6.98
CA ILE A 134 1.52 -3.37 -7.57
C ILE A 134 1.35 -2.16 -8.49
N LEU A 135 0.74 -2.36 -9.64
CA LEU A 135 0.45 -1.31 -10.60
C LEU A 135 -1.05 -1.09 -10.71
N ASP A 136 -1.48 0.15 -10.53
CA ASP A 136 -2.85 0.55 -10.80
C ASP A 136 -3.08 0.71 -12.31
N VAL A 137 -4.19 0.15 -12.81
CA VAL A 137 -4.49 0.12 -14.24
C VAL A 137 -5.95 0.48 -14.53
N ALA A 138 -6.16 1.50 -15.36
CA ALA A 138 -7.46 1.87 -15.89
C ALA A 138 -7.71 1.17 -17.23
N LEU A 139 -8.34 -0.01 -17.21
CA LEU A 139 -8.62 -0.83 -18.39
C LEU A 139 -10.13 -0.96 -18.68
N ASN A 140 -10.95 -0.16 -18.01
CA ASN A 140 -12.37 -0.02 -18.33
C ASN A 140 -12.59 0.96 -19.49
N HIS A 141 -11.68 1.93 -19.68
CA HIS A 141 -11.75 2.99 -20.69
C HIS A 141 -10.37 3.34 -21.26
N ALA A 142 -10.35 4.17 -22.29
CA ALA A 142 -9.17 4.90 -22.77
C ALA A 142 -9.56 6.34 -23.11
N PHE A 143 -8.58 7.25 -23.07
CA PHE A 143 -8.81 8.63 -23.49
C PHE A 143 -8.64 8.80 -24.99
N GLY A 144 -9.21 9.89 -25.53
CA GLY A 144 -9.43 10.09 -26.96
C GLY A 144 -8.19 10.06 -27.84
N ARG A 145 -7.00 10.27 -27.26
CA ARG A 145 -5.73 10.15 -27.99
C ARG A 145 -5.22 8.71 -28.15
N ASN A 146 -5.93 7.72 -27.59
CA ASN A 146 -5.60 6.32 -27.79
C ASN A 146 -5.64 5.95 -29.29
N PRO A 147 -4.59 5.28 -29.84
CA PRO A 147 -4.53 4.96 -31.27
C PRO A 147 -5.71 4.12 -31.77
N MET A 148 -6.28 3.24 -30.93
CA MET A 148 -7.42 2.40 -31.30
C MET A 148 -8.74 3.16 -31.27
N VAL A 149 -8.85 4.27 -30.54
CA VAL A 149 -9.96 5.23 -30.67
C VAL A 149 -9.80 5.96 -32.00
N ARG A 150 -8.64 6.57 -32.23
CA ARG A 150 -8.37 7.46 -33.37
C ARG A 150 -8.44 6.76 -34.73
N MET A 151 -8.09 5.47 -34.81
CA MET A 151 -8.20 4.72 -36.08
C MET A 151 -9.65 4.52 -36.56
N TRP A 152 -10.63 4.60 -35.67
CA TRP A 152 -12.05 4.41 -35.95
C TRP A 152 -12.92 5.39 -35.13
N MET A 153 -12.63 6.68 -35.22
CA MET A 153 -13.39 7.72 -34.56
C MET A 153 -14.20 8.57 -35.58
N ASN A 154 -15.22 9.22 -35.09
CA ASN A 154 -15.95 10.25 -35.81
C ASN A 154 -15.35 11.62 -35.49
N ASP A 155 -14.58 12.18 -36.41
CA ASP A 155 -13.84 13.44 -36.25
C ASP A 155 -14.27 14.38 -37.43
N PRO A 156 -15.44 15.01 -37.34
CA PRO A 156 -15.98 15.80 -38.44
C PRO A 156 -15.28 17.15 -38.66
N ASP A 157 -14.63 17.70 -37.66
CA ASP A 157 -13.89 18.97 -37.71
C ASP A 157 -12.39 18.81 -37.93
N GLY A 158 -11.89 17.58 -37.81
CA GLY A 158 -10.49 17.24 -38.12
C GLY A 158 -9.52 17.70 -37.05
N ASP A 159 -9.94 17.91 -35.80
CA ASP A 159 -9.11 18.34 -34.70
C ASP A 159 -8.32 17.19 -34.03
N GLY A 160 -8.62 15.95 -34.44
CA GLY A 160 -7.95 14.74 -33.92
C GLY A 160 -8.61 14.15 -32.70
N PHE A 161 -9.80 14.62 -32.32
CA PHE A 161 -10.65 14.11 -31.25
C PHE A 161 -12.02 13.71 -31.78
N GLY A 162 -12.62 12.70 -31.15
CA GLY A 162 -13.94 12.23 -31.53
C GLY A 162 -14.28 10.90 -30.89
N SER A 163 -15.58 10.61 -30.83
CA SER A 163 -16.06 9.35 -30.26
C SER A 163 -15.86 8.17 -31.23
N PRO A 164 -15.72 6.95 -30.71
CA PRO A 164 -15.62 5.74 -31.53
C PRO A 164 -16.79 5.57 -32.46
N THR A 165 -16.54 5.17 -33.71
CA THR A 165 -17.60 4.82 -34.68
C THR A 165 -18.14 3.42 -34.40
N ALA A 166 -19.24 3.06 -35.09
CA ALA A 166 -19.85 1.73 -35.00
C ALA A 166 -18.93 0.60 -35.53
N GLU A 167 -17.95 0.93 -36.38
CA GLU A 167 -16.96 0.00 -36.91
C GLU A 167 -15.78 -0.21 -35.98
N ASN A 168 -15.66 0.56 -34.88
CA ASN A 168 -14.56 0.42 -33.95
C ASN A 168 -14.62 -0.97 -33.29
N PRO A 169 -13.58 -1.83 -33.45
CA PRO A 169 -13.62 -3.19 -32.93
C PRO A 169 -13.26 -3.29 -31.44
N TYR A 170 -12.89 -2.19 -30.79
CA TYR A 170 -12.41 -2.15 -29.42
C TYR A 170 -13.35 -1.44 -28.45
N PHE A 171 -14.03 -0.39 -28.92
CA PHE A 171 -14.80 0.52 -28.07
C PHE A 171 -16.29 0.50 -28.40
N ASN A 172 -17.08 0.85 -27.41
CA ASN A 172 -18.50 1.16 -27.59
C ASN A 172 -18.66 2.58 -28.13
N THR A 173 -19.68 2.80 -28.99
CA THR A 173 -20.03 4.15 -29.44
C THR A 173 -20.65 5.01 -28.34
N VAL A 174 -21.25 4.36 -27.35
CA VAL A 174 -21.81 4.95 -26.13
C VAL A 174 -21.50 4.01 -24.97
N ALA A 175 -21.05 4.55 -23.87
CA ALA A 175 -20.69 3.76 -22.69
C ALA A 175 -21.83 2.86 -22.21
N LYS A 176 -21.46 1.65 -21.75
CA LYS A 176 -22.37 0.64 -21.22
C LYS A 176 -22.47 0.64 -19.70
N HIS A 177 -22.03 1.71 -19.05
CA HIS A 177 -22.10 1.95 -17.63
C HIS A 177 -22.13 3.44 -17.31
N THR A 178 -22.55 3.82 -16.10
CA THR A 178 -22.80 5.22 -15.74
C THR A 178 -21.52 6.02 -15.44
N PHE A 179 -20.47 5.37 -14.94
CA PHE A 179 -19.27 6.07 -14.44
C PHE A 179 -18.16 6.21 -15.51
N SER A 180 -18.55 6.36 -16.79
CA SER A 180 -17.59 6.54 -17.87
C SER A 180 -16.94 7.92 -17.81
N VAL A 181 -15.60 7.95 -17.89
CA VAL A 181 -14.79 9.18 -17.92
C VAL A 181 -13.98 9.33 -19.21
N GLY A 182 -14.01 8.33 -20.08
CA GLY A 182 -13.34 8.29 -21.38
C GLY A 182 -14.12 7.40 -22.36
N GLU A 183 -13.42 6.88 -23.37
CA GLU A 183 -14.02 5.97 -24.36
C GLU A 183 -14.11 4.56 -23.76
N ASP A 184 -15.32 4.01 -23.71
CA ASP A 184 -15.67 2.77 -23.03
C ASP A 184 -15.22 1.54 -23.84
N PHE A 185 -14.38 0.69 -23.26
CA PHE A 185 -13.96 -0.56 -23.90
C PHE A 185 -15.11 -1.57 -24.00
N ASN A 186 -15.31 -2.13 -25.18
CA ASN A 186 -16.22 -3.26 -25.38
C ASN A 186 -15.56 -4.57 -24.96
N HIS A 187 -15.71 -4.97 -23.71
CA HIS A 187 -15.12 -6.18 -23.16
C HIS A 187 -15.73 -7.51 -23.68
N GLN A 188 -16.83 -7.45 -24.42
CA GLN A 188 -17.34 -8.61 -25.18
C GLN A 188 -16.60 -8.80 -26.52
N SER A 189 -15.91 -7.77 -27.03
CA SER A 189 -15.09 -7.89 -28.22
C SER A 189 -13.84 -8.74 -27.95
N THR A 190 -13.63 -9.76 -28.79
CA THR A 190 -12.40 -10.57 -28.73
C THR A 190 -11.14 -9.76 -29.02
N ARG A 191 -11.25 -8.63 -29.73
CA ARG A 191 -10.14 -7.71 -30.00
C ARG A 191 -9.73 -6.97 -28.75
N THR A 192 -10.70 -6.44 -28.00
CA THR A 192 -10.49 -5.82 -26.70
C THR A 192 -9.88 -6.81 -25.70
N GLN A 193 -10.44 -8.02 -25.61
CA GLN A 193 -9.91 -9.06 -24.74
C GLN A 193 -8.45 -9.38 -25.05
N TYR A 194 -8.10 -9.55 -26.33
CA TYR A 194 -6.72 -9.76 -26.75
C TYR A 194 -5.81 -8.58 -26.40
N TYR A 195 -6.30 -7.34 -26.60
CA TYR A 195 -5.54 -6.15 -26.23
C TYR A 195 -5.24 -6.12 -24.72
N VAL A 196 -6.25 -6.33 -23.88
CA VAL A 196 -6.09 -6.38 -22.42
C VAL A 196 -5.11 -7.48 -22.00
N GLU A 197 -5.18 -8.68 -22.60
CA GLU A 197 -4.22 -9.75 -22.38
C GLU A 197 -2.78 -9.34 -22.76
N ARG A 198 -2.61 -8.55 -23.85
CA ARG A 198 -1.30 -8.00 -24.24
C ARG A 198 -0.77 -7.00 -23.23
N VAL A 199 -1.62 -6.12 -22.69
CA VAL A 199 -1.27 -5.18 -21.62
C VAL A 199 -0.82 -5.94 -20.37
N ILE A 200 -1.60 -6.89 -19.90
CA ILE A 200 -1.28 -7.75 -18.75
C ILE A 200 0.10 -8.42 -18.95
N LYS A 201 0.29 -9.04 -20.11
CA LYS A 201 1.53 -9.75 -20.43
C LYS A 201 2.74 -8.81 -20.43
N GLN A 202 2.61 -7.62 -21.00
CA GLN A 202 3.68 -6.63 -21.07
C GLN A 202 4.18 -6.28 -19.67
N TRP A 203 3.28 -5.91 -18.77
CA TRP A 203 3.64 -5.47 -17.43
C TRP A 203 4.18 -6.61 -16.55
N ILE A 204 3.60 -7.81 -16.64
CA ILE A 204 4.07 -8.96 -15.87
C ILE A 204 5.43 -9.45 -16.36
N GLN A 205 5.62 -9.62 -17.67
CA GLN A 205 6.83 -10.25 -18.19
C GLN A 205 8.00 -9.30 -18.38
N GLU A 206 7.73 -8.07 -18.84
CA GLU A 206 8.78 -7.09 -19.10
C GLU A 206 9.22 -6.34 -17.84
N TYR A 207 8.25 -5.98 -16.99
CA TYR A 207 8.52 -5.18 -15.80
C TYR A 207 8.52 -5.99 -14.50
N LYS A 208 8.13 -7.27 -14.54
CA LYS A 208 8.06 -8.15 -13.36
C LYS A 208 7.24 -7.56 -12.21
N ILE A 209 6.17 -6.83 -12.51
CA ILE A 209 5.26 -6.36 -11.48
C ILE A 209 4.57 -7.53 -10.78
N ASP A 210 4.26 -7.34 -9.50
CA ASP A 210 3.73 -8.41 -8.64
C ASP A 210 2.22 -8.48 -8.61
N GLY A 211 1.54 -7.41 -8.99
CA GLY A 211 0.08 -7.33 -8.99
C GLY A 211 -0.47 -6.19 -9.82
N PHE A 212 -1.77 -6.27 -10.09
CA PHE A 212 -2.57 -5.16 -10.61
C PHE A 212 -3.69 -4.80 -9.63
N ARG A 213 -3.89 -3.49 -9.42
CA ARG A 213 -5.15 -2.92 -8.98
C ARG A 213 -5.92 -2.46 -10.20
N TRP A 214 -7.09 -3.01 -10.43
CA TRP A 214 -7.95 -2.70 -11.57
C TRP A 214 -8.93 -1.61 -11.18
N ASP A 215 -8.78 -0.46 -11.82
CA ASP A 215 -9.63 0.70 -11.62
C ASP A 215 -11.05 0.47 -12.14
N LEU A 216 -12.03 0.98 -11.41
CA LEU A 216 -13.45 1.05 -11.80
C LEU A 216 -13.95 -0.23 -12.50
N THR A 217 -13.86 -1.38 -11.83
CA THR A 217 -14.29 -2.66 -12.41
C THR A 217 -15.81 -2.69 -12.72
N LYS A 218 -16.60 -1.75 -12.21
CA LYS A 218 -17.99 -1.53 -12.65
C LYS A 218 -18.10 -1.25 -14.15
N GLY A 219 -17.08 -0.64 -14.74
CA GLY A 219 -17.00 -0.31 -16.15
C GLY A 219 -16.80 -1.48 -17.10
N PHE A 220 -16.63 -2.71 -16.61
CA PHE A 220 -16.42 -3.88 -17.46
C PHE A 220 -17.72 -4.55 -17.94
N THR A 221 -18.89 -4.13 -17.46
CA THR A 221 -20.17 -4.63 -17.96
C THR A 221 -20.50 -4.08 -19.33
N GLN A 222 -21.21 -4.89 -20.12
CA GLN A 222 -21.79 -4.50 -21.40
C GLN A 222 -23.33 -4.59 -21.35
N ALA A 223 -23.89 -4.82 -20.16
CA ALA A 223 -25.32 -5.09 -19.96
C ALA A 223 -26.15 -3.85 -19.58
N CYS A 224 -25.49 -2.71 -19.25
CA CYS A 224 -26.16 -1.51 -18.78
C CYS A 224 -26.11 -0.37 -19.84
N THR A 225 -26.47 0.85 -19.43
CA THR A 225 -26.38 2.06 -20.26
C THR A 225 -25.73 3.19 -19.44
N ALA A 226 -25.23 4.21 -20.13
CA ALA A 226 -24.59 5.37 -19.52
C ALA A 226 -25.48 6.15 -18.53
N SER A 227 -26.80 6.03 -18.62
CA SER A 227 -27.76 6.72 -17.75
C SER A 227 -28.35 5.84 -16.64
N ASP A 228 -28.07 4.52 -16.63
CA ASP A 228 -28.66 3.59 -15.66
C ASP A 228 -27.66 3.21 -14.55
N GLN A 229 -27.58 4.10 -13.56
CA GLN A 229 -26.74 3.88 -12.38
C GLN A 229 -27.21 2.68 -11.54
N SER A 230 -28.50 2.41 -11.51
CA SER A 230 -29.06 1.27 -10.76
C SER A 230 -28.57 -0.05 -11.36
N CYS A 231 -28.61 -0.18 -12.68
CA CYS A 231 -28.06 -1.32 -13.40
C CYS A 231 -26.54 -1.45 -13.14
N THR A 232 -25.78 -0.36 -13.30
CA THR A 232 -24.33 -0.37 -13.12
C THR A 232 -23.92 -0.80 -11.71
N ASN A 233 -24.66 -0.40 -10.68
CA ASN A 233 -24.39 -0.75 -9.29
C ASN A 233 -24.94 -2.14 -8.90
N ALA A 234 -25.84 -2.73 -9.68
CA ALA A 234 -26.36 -4.07 -9.43
C ALA A 234 -25.37 -5.17 -9.87
N TYR A 235 -25.63 -6.40 -9.44
CA TYR A 235 -24.87 -7.58 -9.86
C TYR A 235 -24.96 -7.78 -11.39
N GLN A 236 -23.81 -7.92 -12.06
CA GLN A 236 -23.72 -8.16 -13.50
C GLN A 236 -22.83 -9.38 -13.80
N GLN A 237 -23.42 -10.46 -14.31
CA GLN A 237 -22.71 -11.71 -14.57
C GLN A 237 -21.62 -11.56 -15.64
N ASP A 238 -21.87 -10.74 -16.67
CA ASP A 238 -20.95 -10.54 -17.79
C ASP A 238 -19.59 -9.96 -17.32
N ARG A 239 -19.60 -8.97 -16.41
CA ARG A 239 -18.35 -8.44 -15.85
C ARG A 239 -17.71 -9.39 -14.85
N VAL A 240 -18.51 -10.18 -14.12
CA VAL A 240 -17.94 -11.24 -13.24
C VAL A 240 -17.12 -12.20 -14.09
N ASP A 241 -17.64 -12.65 -15.23
CA ASP A 241 -17.00 -13.64 -16.08
C ASP A 241 -15.76 -13.07 -16.78
N ILE A 242 -15.83 -11.87 -17.35
CA ILE A 242 -14.69 -11.29 -18.05
C ILE A 242 -13.53 -10.96 -17.09
N LEU A 243 -13.82 -10.45 -15.90
CA LEU A 243 -12.79 -10.15 -14.90
C LEU A 243 -12.15 -11.42 -14.33
N LYS A 244 -12.91 -12.53 -14.18
CA LYS A 244 -12.33 -13.86 -13.89
C LYS A 244 -11.39 -14.31 -14.99
N LYS A 245 -11.75 -14.11 -16.26
CA LYS A 245 -10.90 -14.44 -17.39
C LYS A 245 -9.57 -13.68 -17.35
N TYR A 246 -9.58 -12.39 -17.08
CA TYR A 246 -8.36 -11.60 -16.98
C TYR A 246 -7.50 -11.97 -15.76
N ALA A 247 -8.14 -12.30 -14.65
CA ALA A 247 -7.45 -12.84 -13.48
C ALA A 247 -6.77 -14.17 -13.80
N ASP A 248 -7.46 -15.10 -14.46
CA ASP A 248 -6.92 -16.39 -14.90
C ASP A 248 -5.75 -16.22 -15.86
N TYR A 249 -5.84 -15.26 -16.79
CA TYR A 249 -4.74 -14.96 -17.68
C TYR A 249 -3.51 -14.45 -16.92
N SER A 250 -3.69 -13.54 -15.96
CA SER A 250 -2.59 -13.06 -15.10
C SER A 250 -1.96 -14.23 -14.34
N TRP A 251 -2.77 -15.12 -13.75
CA TRP A 251 -2.30 -16.30 -13.01
C TRP A 251 -1.68 -17.38 -13.90
N SER A 252 -1.98 -17.38 -15.21
CA SER A 252 -1.30 -18.26 -16.17
C SER A 252 0.13 -17.82 -16.48
N LEU A 253 0.40 -16.52 -16.37
CA LEU A 253 1.73 -15.93 -16.55
C LEU A 253 2.56 -15.98 -15.27
N ASP A 254 1.92 -15.70 -14.13
CA ASP A 254 2.51 -15.78 -12.80
C ASP A 254 1.46 -16.28 -11.79
N SER A 255 1.60 -17.52 -11.35
CA SER A 255 0.63 -18.18 -10.48
C SER A 255 0.43 -17.50 -9.12
N THR A 256 1.33 -16.61 -8.72
CA THR A 256 1.30 -15.85 -7.46
C THR A 256 0.92 -14.37 -7.65
N HIS A 257 0.63 -13.95 -8.88
CA HIS A 257 0.29 -12.55 -9.19
C HIS A 257 -0.89 -12.07 -8.35
N TYR A 258 -0.77 -10.85 -7.80
CA TYR A 258 -1.86 -10.22 -7.06
C TYR A 258 -2.87 -9.63 -8.03
N THR A 259 -4.12 -9.98 -7.84
CA THR A 259 -5.25 -9.38 -8.56
C THR A 259 -6.10 -8.65 -7.55
N ILE A 260 -6.30 -7.35 -7.76
CA ILE A 260 -7.02 -6.45 -6.87
C ILE A 260 -8.08 -5.73 -7.70
N PHE A 261 -9.33 -5.71 -7.24
CA PHE A 261 -10.41 -4.98 -7.92
C PHE A 261 -10.92 -3.83 -7.05
N GLU A 262 -10.92 -2.64 -7.63
CA GLU A 262 -11.75 -1.55 -7.14
C GLU A 262 -13.14 -1.72 -7.78
N HIS A 263 -14.07 -2.24 -6.98
CA HIS A 263 -15.44 -2.50 -7.43
C HIS A 263 -16.45 -1.62 -6.71
N LEU A 264 -16.41 -1.61 -5.38
CA LEU A 264 -17.28 -0.80 -4.52
C LEU A 264 -18.77 -0.98 -4.87
N GLY A 265 -19.14 -2.22 -5.17
CA GLY A 265 -20.48 -2.62 -5.59
C GLY A 265 -21.19 -3.49 -4.56
N THR A 266 -21.98 -4.46 -5.03
CA THR A 266 -22.70 -5.39 -4.15
C THR A 266 -21.75 -6.42 -3.55
N GLU A 267 -21.89 -6.72 -2.25
CA GLU A 267 -21.09 -7.76 -1.57
C GLU A 267 -21.26 -9.14 -2.23
N ALA A 268 -22.42 -9.42 -2.81
CA ALA A 268 -22.69 -10.67 -3.52
C ALA A 268 -21.82 -10.83 -4.76
N GLU A 269 -21.55 -9.74 -5.46
CA GLU A 269 -20.70 -9.73 -6.65
C GLU A 269 -19.21 -9.76 -6.24
N GLU A 270 -18.82 -8.94 -5.28
CA GLU A 270 -17.45 -8.94 -4.75
C GLU A 270 -17.03 -10.33 -4.24
N LYS A 271 -17.97 -11.06 -3.61
CA LYS A 271 -17.77 -12.42 -3.14
C LYS A 271 -17.45 -13.39 -4.29
N GLN A 272 -18.00 -13.20 -5.50
CA GLN A 272 -17.71 -14.06 -6.66
C GLN A 272 -16.23 -14.04 -7.04
N TRP A 273 -15.55 -12.92 -6.85
CA TRP A 273 -14.12 -12.78 -7.12
C TRP A 273 -13.28 -13.11 -5.89
N ALA A 274 -13.68 -12.64 -4.71
CA ALA A 274 -12.94 -12.87 -3.48
C ALA A 274 -12.76 -14.37 -3.18
N ASP A 275 -13.80 -15.16 -3.44
CA ASP A 275 -13.81 -16.61 -3.19
C ASP A 275 -13.34 -17.44 -4.41
N TYR A 276 -13.02 -16.80 -5.54
CA TYR A 276 -12.68 -17.50 -6.77
C TYR A 276 -11.33 -18.22 -6.64
N ARG A 277 -11.34 -19.55 -6.74
CA ARG A 277 -10.16 -20.43 -6.72
C ARG A 277 -9.31 -20.29 -5.43
N VAL A 278 -9.92 -19.89 -4.28
CA VAL A 278 -9.20 -19.72 -3.01
C VAL A 278 -8.68 -21.04 -2.42
N THR A 279 -9.23 -22.19 -2.82
CA THR A 279 -8.83 -23.51 -2.33
C THR A 279 -7.64 -24.10 -3.07
N GLU A 280 -7.15 -23.42 -4.10
CA GLU A 280 -5.98 -23.87 -4.87
C GLU A 280 -4.66 -23.61 -4.13
N THR A 281 -3.61 -24.26 -4.59
CA THR A 281 -2.23 -24.02 -4.12
C THR A 281 -1.35 -23.59 -5.30
N PRO A 282 -0.81 -22.36 -5.30
CA PRO A 282 -1.05 -21.30 -4.32
C PRO A 282 -2.49 -20.78 -4.34
N SER A 283 -3.02 -20.42 -3.16
CA SER A 283 -4.37 -19.87 -3.01
C SER A 283 -4.57 -18.64 -3.90
N LYS A 284 -5.64 -18.65 -4.69
CA LYS A 284 -6.04 -17.52 -5.55
C LYS A 284 -6.92 -16.53 -4.75
N GLY A 285 -8.05 -16.17 -5.27
CA GLY A 285 -8.94 -15.16 -4.74
C GLY A 285 -8.48 -13.75 -5.11
N VAL A 286 -9.39 -12.98 -5.67
CA VAL A 286 -9.16 -11.57 -5.96
C VAL A 286 -9.26 -10.79 -4.66
N MET A 287 -8.33 -9.88 -4.42
CA MET A 287 -8.44 -8.96 -3.29
C MET A 287 -9.36 -7.80 -3.68
N MET A 288 -10.30 -7.47 -2.81
CA MET A 288 -11.30 -6.42 -3.06
C MET A 288 -10.93 -5.16 -2.28
N TRP A 289 -10.96 -4.01 -2.93
CA TRP A 289 -10.87 -2.74 -2.24
C TRP A 289 -12.04 -2.56 -1.28
N GLY A 290 -11.73 -2.23 -0.04
CA GLY A 290 -12.70 -2.10 1.05
C GLY A 290 -12.77 -0.69 1.58
N LYS A 291 -13.39 0.22 0.82
CA LYS A 291 -13.60 1.61 1.22
C LYS A 291 -14.28 1.70 2.58
N MET A 292 -13.60 2.34 3.52
CA MET A 292 -14.12 2.63 4.86
C MET A 292 -13.85 4.09 5.28
N THR A 293 -13.55 4.98 4.34
CA THR A 293 -13.13 6.36 4.59
C THR A 293 -14.18 7.14 5.39
N ASP A 294 -15.45 7.04 5.01
CA ASP A 294 -16.51 7.78 5.71
C ASP A 294 -16.65 7.36 7.19
N PRO A 295 -16.76 6.06 7.56
CA PRO A 295 -16.77 5.64 8.96
C PRO A 295 -15.52 6.05 9.74
N TYR A 296 -14.34 5.93 9.15
CA TYR A 296 -13.10 6.34 9.82
C TYR A 296 -12.98 7.86 9.97
N ASN A 297 -13.49 8.65 9.02
CA ASN A 297 -13.62 10.10 9.16
C ASN A 297 -14.49 10.45 10.38
N GLN A 298 -15.66 9.82 10.52
CA GLN A 298 -16.55 10.05 11.67
C GLN A 298 -15.88 9.68 13.00
N LEU A 299 -15.24 8.51 13.07
CA LEU A 299 -14.47 8.10 14.25
C LEU A 299 -13.37 9.09 14.58
N SER A 300 -12.53 9.44 13.60
CA SER A 300 -11.38 10.30 13.84
C SER A 300 -11.79 11.71 14.26
N MET A 301 -12.90 12.23 13.74
CA MET A 301 -13.47 13.52 14.13
C MET A 301 -14.15 13.48 15.51
N GLY A 302 -14.58 12.32 16.00
CA GLY A 302 -15.30 12.17 17.26
C GLY A 302 -16.82 12.23 17.14
N TYR A 303 -17.39 11.74 16.02
CA TYR A 303 -18.84 11.66 15.80
C TYR A 303 -19.28 10.21 15.68
N ALA A 304 -20.33 9.85 16.43
CA ALA A 304 -20.85 8.47 16.43
C ALA A 304 -21.71 8.16 15.20
N SER A 305 -22.36 9.15 14.60
CA SER A 305 -23.16 8.91 13.39
C SER A 305 -22.27 8.36 12.26
N GLU A 306 -22.73 7.29 11.60
CA GLU A 306 -22.03 6.66 10.47
C GLU A 306 -20.61 6.17 10.76
N SER A 307 -20.28 5.92 12.04
CA SER A 307 -18.96 5.47 12.50
C SER A 307 -18.77 3.95 12.50
N ASN A 308 -19.67 3.21 11.85
CA ASN A 308 -19.65 1.75 11.84
C ASN A 308 -18.55 1.20 10.93
N ILE A 309 -17.51 0.59 11.52
CA ILE A 309 -16.38 -0.01 10.81
C ILE A 309 -16.48 -1.54 10.66
N SER A 310 -17.62 -2.16 10.92
CA SER A 310 -17.77 -3.63 10.89
C SER A 310 -17.39 -4.23 9.54
N LYS A 311 -17.65 -3.53 8.44
CA LYS A 311 -17.31 -3.95 7.07
C LYS A 311 -15.81 -3.92 6.74
N MET A 312 -14.95 -3.56 7.71
CA MET A 312 -13.50 -3.73 7.61
C MET A 312 -13.09 -5.21 7.69
N SER A 313 -13.97 -6.08 8.13
CA SER A 313 -13.77 -7.53 8.21
C SER A 313 -14.21 -8.24 6.94
N SER A 314 -13.33 -9.08 6.36
CA SER A 314 -13.68 -9.99 5.25
C SER A 314 -14.85 -10.90 5.60
N ALA A 315 -14.89 -11.38 6.85
CA ALA A 315 -15.99 -12.24 7.34
C ALA A 315 -17.33 -11.51 7.35
N ASN A 316 -17.36 -10.23 7.75
CA ASN A 316 -18.58 -9.42 7.77
C ASN A 316 -19.08 -9.04 6.36
N ARG A 317 -18.24 -9.23 5.33
CA ARG A 317 -18.64 -9.17 3.91
C ARG A 317 -18.98 -10.54 3.33
N GLY A 318 -18.89 -11.60 4.14
CA GLY A 318 -19.20 -12.97 3.74
C GLY A 318 -18.15 -13.63 2.85
N PHE A 319 -16.92 -13.13 2.81
CA PHE A 319 -15.82 -13.74 2.05
C PHE A 319 -15.30 -15.00 2.76
N ALA A 320 -14.96 -16.04 2.00
CA ALA A 320 -14.44 -17.29 2.53
C ALA A 320 -12.98 -17.18 3.00
N ALA A 321 -12.24 -16.19 2.52
CA ALA A 321 -10.85 -15.93 2.89
C ALA A 321 -10.64 -14.44 3.16
N ASN A 322 -9.52 -14.09 3.81
CA ASN A 322 -9.15 -12.71 4.09
C ASN A 322 -8.68 -11.99 2.79
N ARG A 323 -9.62 -11.60 1.94
CA ARG A 323 -9.40 -10.97 0.62
C ARG A 323 -9.87 -9.52 0.55
N LEU A 324 -10.09 -8.86 1.69
CA LEU A 324 -10.47 -7.45 1.74
C LEU A 324 -9.23 -6.58 2.03
N ILE A 325 -8.85 -5.72 1.08
CA ILE A 325 -7.91 -4.63 1.31
C ILE A 325 -8.68 -3.51 2.00
N GLY A 326 -8.73 -3.55 3.33
CA GLY A 326 -9.40 -2.52 4.10
C GLY A 326 -8.50 -1.29 4.26
N TYR A 327 -9.08 -0.10 4.09
CA TYR A 327 -8.36 1.16 4.27
C TYR A 327 -9.23 2.25 4.89
N ALA A 328 -8.57 3.15 5.61
CA ALA A 328 -9.20 4.31 6.23
C ALA A 328 -9.11 5.57 5.33
N GLU A 329 -8.14 5.60 4.43
CA GLU A 329 -7.90 6.67 3.44
C GLU A 329 -7.47 6.07 2.10
N SER A 330 -7.83 6.74 1.00
CA SER A 330 -7.32 6.52 -0.35
C SER A 330 -7.16 7.86 -1.08
N HIS A 331 -6.68 7.84 -2.32
CA HIS A 331 -6.56 9.05 -3.15
C HIS A 331 -7.93 9.66 -3.52
N ASP A 332 -9.02 8.89 -3.44
CA ASP A 332 -10.33 9.33 -3.91
C ASP A 332 -11.09 10.22 -2.94
N GLU A 333 -10.86 10.07 -1.66
CA GLU A 333 -11.62 10.76 -0.62
C GLU A 333 -10.75 11.66 0.24
N GLU A 334 -11.45 12.60 0.91
CA GLU A 334 -10.80 13.59 1.77
C GLU A 334 -10.06 12.95 2.95
N ARG A 335 -8.87 13.45 3.23
CA ARG A 335 -7.99 12.94 4.29
C ARG A 335 -8.62 13.04 5.67
N LEU A 336 -8.39 12.02 6.50
CA LEU A 336 -8.84 11.99 7.90
C LEU A 336 -8.35 13.22 8.67
N MET A 337 -7.09 13.58 8.49
CA MET A 337 -6.50 14.72 9.22
C MET A 337 -7.07 16.05 8.77
N TYR A 338 -7.35 16.24 7.48
CA TYR A 338 -8.05 17.45 7.02
C TYR A 338 -9.42 17.55 7.67
N LYS A 339 -10.21 16.47 7.63
CA LYS A 339 -11.54 16.40 8.29
C LYS A 339 -11.44 16.71 9.78
N ASN A 340 -10.45 16.13 10.47
CA ASN A 340 -10.23 16.35 11.90
C ASN A 340 -10.00 17.83 12.23
N VAL A 341 -9.09 18.49 11.49
CA VAL A 341 -8.72 19.87 11.74
C VAL A 341 -9.86 20.84 11.38
N GLN A 342 -10.64 20.52 10.34
CA GLN A 342 -11.74 21.39 9.90
C GLN A 342 -13.01 21.19 10.74
N TYR A 343 -13.38 19.94 11.01
CA TYR A 343 -14.72 19.59 11.49
C TYR A 343 -14.73 18.82 12.82
N GLY A 344 -13.57 18.52 13.39
CA GLY A 344 -13.46 17.68 14.59
C GLY A 344 -14.25 18.20 15.79
N ALA A 345 -14.72 17.27 16.60
CA ALA A 345 -15.47 17.54 17.82
C ALA A 345 -14.55 18.06 18.95
N SER A 346 -15.16 18.65 19.99
CA SER A 346 -14.42 19.15 21.16
C SER A 346 -15.21 19.02 22.46
N SER A 347 -14.49 18.88 23.58
CA SER A 347 -15.03 18.96 24.93
C SER A 347 -13.98 19.57 25.87
N GLY A 348 -14.29 20.72 26.45
CA GLY A 348 -13.35 21.43 27.31
C GLY A 348 -12.04 21.77 26.58
N ALA A 349 -10.92 21.37 27.13
CA ALA A 349 -9.60 21.57 26.54
C ALA A 349 -9.24 20.56 25.43
N TYR A 350 -9.96 19.44 25.32
CA TYR A 350 -9.75 18.45 24.27
C TYR A 350 -10.49 18.88 23.00
N ASN A 351 -9.74 19.34 22.00
CA ASN A 351 -10.28 19.88 20.76
C ASN A 351 -9.61 19.21 19.55
N VAL A 352 -10.36 18.38 18.83
CA VAL A 352 -9.85 17.63 17.66
C VAL A 352 -9.43 18.57 16.51
N LYS A 353 -9.98 19.80 16.44
CA LYS A 353 -9.53 20.80 15.44
C LYS A 353 -8.11 21.30 15.68
N THR A 354 -7.55 21.08 16.87
CA THR A 354 -6.14 21.41 17.15
C THR A 354 -5.24 20.34 16.57
N LEU A 355 -4.28 20.70 15.73
CA LEU A 355 -3.40 19.78 14.99
C LEU A 355 -2.80 18.69 15.89
N ASN A 356 -2.23 19.06 17.03
CA ASN A 356 -1.60 18.09 17.94
C ASN A 356 -2.61 17.08 18.51
N THR A 357 -3.84 17.51 18.82
CA THR A 357 -4.91 16.62 19.28
C THR A 357 -5.36 15.68 18.15
N ALA A 358 -5.53 16.22 16.93
CA ALA A 358 -5.86 15.41 15.75
C ALA A 358 -4.79 14.34 15.49
N LEU A 359 -3.51 14.72 15.49
CA LEU A 359 -2.38 13.80 15.31
C LEU A 359 -2.36 12.71 16.38
N SER A 360 -2.64 13.02 17.65
CA SER A 360 -2.61 12.04 18.73
C SER A 360 -3.63 10.91 18.55
N ARG A 361 -4.70 11.11 17.78
CA ARG A 361 -5.75 10.13 17.49
C ARG A 361 -5.35 9.13 16.39
N MET A 362 -4.36 9.48 15.56
CA MET A 362 -4.00 8.66 14.39
C MET A 362 -3.38 7.31 14.76
N SER A 363 -2.70 7.20 15.91
CA SER A 363 -2.25 5.89 16.42
C SER A 363 -3.42 4.96 16.73
N ALA A 364 -4.53 5.48 17.28
CA ALA A 364 -5.75 4.68 17.51
C ALA A 364 -6.41 4.27 16.17
N ILE A 365 -6.42 5.13 15.15
CA ILE A 365 -6.87 4.77 13.79
C ILE A 365 -6.04 3.60 13.26
N GLY A 366 -4.71 3.64 13.36
CA GLY A 366 -3.84 2.52 12.98
C GLY A 366 -4.22 1.22 13.69
N ALA A 367 -4.48 1.27 15.00
CA ALA A 367 -4.84 0.08 15.78
C ALA A 367 -6.14 -0.60 15.29
N VAL A 368 -7.17 0.20 14.98
CA VAL A 368 -8.48 -0.33 14.56
C VAL A 368 -8.62 -0.55 13.05
N SER A 369 -7.61 -0.17 12.25
CA SER A 369 -7.58 -0.42 10.81
C SER A 369 -6.53 -1.45 10.42
N LEU A 370 -5.23 -1.21 10.70
CA LEU A 370 -4.12 -2.04 10.23
C LEU A 370 -4.14 -3.45 10.80
N LEU A 371 -4.57 -3.63 12.05
CA LEU A 371 -4.54 -4.93 12.72
C LEU A 371 -5.71 -5.86 12.39
N VAL A 372 -6.78 -5.37 11.78
CA VAL A 372 -7.86 -6.26 11.31
C VAL A 372 -7.28 -7.27 10.31
N PRO A 373 -7.60 -8.58 10.42
CA PRO A 373 -7.11 -9.61 9.50
C PRO A 373 -7.33 -9.28 8.02
N GLY A 374 -6.45 -9.78 7.16
CA GLY A 374 -6.44 -9.54 5.71
C GLY A 374 -5.57 -8.35 5.29
N PRO A 375 -5.36 -8.17 3.97
CA PRO A 375 -4.53 -7.10 3.44
C PRO A 375 -5.05 -5.72 3.81
N LYS A 376 -4.16 -4.75 3.93
CA LYS A 376 -4.46 -3.36 4.30
C LYS A 376 -3.74 -2.39 3.38
N MET A 377 -4.27 -1.18 3.27
CA MET A 377 -3.66 -0.11 2.49
C MET A 377 -3.51 1.16 3.32
N ILE A 378 -2.42 1.88 3.06
CA ILE A 378 -2.11 3.20 3.59
C ILE A 378 -1.98 4.14 2.38
N TRP A 379 -2.76 5.21 2.33
CA TRP A 379 -2.56 6.31 1.38
C TRP A 379 -1.35 7.15 1.82
N HIS A 380 -0.46 7.51 0.89
CA HIS A 380 0.81 8.14 1.20
C HIS A 380 0.66 9.31 2.16
N PHE A 381 1.53 9.33 3.19
CA PHE A 381 1.60 10.29 4.29
C PHE A 381 0.43 10.28 5.27
N GLY A 382 -0.51 9.35 5.18
CA GLY A 382 -1.50 9.09 6.24
C GLY A 382 -0.82 8.71 7.56
N GLU A 383 0.28 7.95 7.50
CA GLU A 383 1.13 7.56 8.62
C GLU A 383 1.92 8.72 9.25
N LEU A 384 1.96 9.86 8.58
CA LEU A 384 2.51 11.11 9.11
C LEU A 384 1.40 12.11 9.48
N GLY A 385 0.14 11.75 9.29
CA GLY A 385 -1.01 12.62 9.56
C GLY A 385 -1.02 13.87 8.68
N TRP A 386 -0.99 13.70 7.35
CA TRP A 386 -1.04 14.83 6.41
C TRP A 386 -2.42 15.48 6.43
N GLU A 387 -2.48 16.76 6.79
CA GLU A 387 -3.71 17.52 7.03
C GLU A 387 -4.20 18.38 5.84
N SER A 388 -3.50 18.39 4.71
CA SER A 388 -3.96 19.10 3.53
C SER A 388 -5.13 18.38 2.86
N SER A 389 -6.09 19.15 2.33
CA SER A 389 -7.19 18.63 1.52
C SER A 389 -6.68 17.99 0.24
N ILE A 390 -7.37 16.95 -0.25
CA ILE A 390 -7.17 16.45 -1.61
C ILE A 390 -7.54 17.48 -2.68
N PHE A 391 -8.27 18.52 -2.33
CA PHE A 391 -8.62 19.66 -3.18
C PHE A 391 -7.66 20.86 -3.01
N THR A 392 -6.46 20.63 -2.45
CA THR A 392 -5.44 21.68 -2.35
C THR A 392 -4.88 21.97 -3.74
N CYS A 393 -4.94 23.24 -4.13
CA CYS A 393 -4.40 23.76 -5.39
C CYS A 393 -2.87 23.96 -5.33
N ASN A 394 -2.25 24.17 -6.49
CA ASN A 394 -0.81 24.46 -6.59
C ASN A 394 -0.34 25.68 -5.78
N ASP A 395 -1.25 26.64 -5.52
CA ASP A 395 -0.99 27.84 -4.72
C ASP A 395 -1.29 27.69 -3.21
N ASN A 396 -1.59 26.45 -2.77
CA ASN A 396 -2.00 26.07 -1.42
C ASN A 396 -3.41 26.55 -1.00
N SER A 397 -4.20 27.13 -1.88
CA SER A 397 -5.62 27.34 -1.63
C SER A 397 -6.39 26.02 -1.70
N VAL A 398 -7.66 25.98 -1.30
CA VAL A 398 -8.53 24.81 -1.44
C VAL A 398 -9.71 25.19 -2.31
N ASN A 399 -9.89 24.48 -3.43
CA ASN A 399 -11.03 24.64 -4.32
C ASN A 399 -11.73 23.30 -4.56
N THR A 400 -12.96 23.20 -4.07
CA THR A 400 -13.85 22.01 -4.23
C THR A 400 -14.93 22.23 -5.27
N ASP A 401 -14.94 23.38 -5.97
CA ASP A 401 -15.96 23.75 -6.93
C ASP A 401 -15.60 23.21 -8.33
N SER A 402 -16.24 22.12 -8.71
CA SER A 402 -16.06 21.52 -10.03
C SER A 402 -16.59 22.40 -11.19
N ASP A 403 -17.47 23.37 -10.89
CA ASP A 403 -18.03 24.30 -11.86
C ASP A 403 -17.18 25.58 -12.04
N ALA A 404 -16.13 25.76 -11.21
CA ALA A 404 -15.19 26.86 -11.34
C ALA A 404 -14.45 26.83 -12.69
N THR A 405 -14.01 27.99 -13.16
CA THR A 405 -13.13 28.05 -14.35
C THR A 405 -11.83 27.26 -14.07
N GLY A 406 -11.61 26.17 -14.78
CA GLY A 406 -10.51 25.23 -14.55
C GLY A 406 -10.88 24.01 -13.70
N GLY A 407 -12.13 23.93 -13.21
CA GLY A 407 -12.60 22.84 -12.34
C GLY A 407 -12.18 22.98 -10.88
N ASP A 408 -12.38 21.92 -10.10
CA ASP A 408 -11.82 21.81 -8.77
C ASP A 408 -10.31 21.47 -8.81
N CYS A 409 -9.63 21.58 -7.68
CA CYS A 409 -8.20 21.29 -7.59
C CYS A 409 -7.88 19.83 -7.18
N LYS A 410 -8.83 18.89 -7.32
CA LYS A 410 -8.60 17.50 -6.91
C LYS A 410 -7.43 16.87 -7.64
N LEU A 411 -7.29 17.14 -8.93
CA LEU A 411 -6.23 16.60 -9.78
C LEU A 411 -4.92 17.42 -9.78
N ASP A 412 -4.91 18.61 -9.17
CA ASP A 412 -3.72 19.44 -9.08
C ASP A 412 -2.57 18.74 -8.36
N THR A 413 -1.35 19.05 -8.76
CA THR A 413 -0.13 18.61 -8.06
C THR A 413 -0.11 19.14 -6.63
N LYS A 414 0.05 18.24 -5.65
CA LYS A 414 0.03 18.62 -4.24
C LYS A 414 1.40 19.10 -3.75
N PRO A 415 1.46 20.10 -2.85
CA PRO A 415 2.70 20.45 -2.15
C PRO A 415 3.17 19.27 -1.28
N GLN A 416 4.50 19.12 -1.12
CA GLN A 416 5.11 18.02 -0.35
C GLN A 416 5.85 18.56 0.88
N PRO A 417 5.16 19.05 1.90
CA PRO A 417 5.79 19.67 3.06
C PRO A 417 6.52 18.67 3.96
N GLN A 418 6.22 17.40 3.88
CA GLN A 418 6.74 16.35 4.76
C GLN A 418 8.26 16.17 4.66
N TRP A 419 8.85 16.30 3.48
CA TRP A 419 10.30 16.23 3.31
C TRP A 419 10.98 17.56 3.64
N VAL A 420 10.41 18.66 3.16
CA VAL A 420 10.95 20.02 3.37
C VAL A 420 10.91 20.39 4.85
N ASN A 421 9.82 20.07 5.56
CA ASN A 421 9.62 20.41 6.97
C ASN A 421 10.11 19.32 7.93
N ASN A 422 10.77 18.28 7.42
CA ASN A 422 11.29 17.16 8.22
C ASN A 422 10.24 16.60 9.21
N TRP A 423 9.11 16.11 8.69
CA TRP A 423 8.00 15.65 9.54
C TRP A 423 8.35 14.49 10.44
N LEU A 424 9.31 13.64 10.07
CA LEU A 424 9.84 12.62 10.97
C LEU A 424 10.61 13.20 12.16
N GLY A 425 11.06 14.45 12.09
CA GLY A 425 11.62 15.19 13.23
C GLY A 425 10.55 15.78 14.18
N ASN A 426 9.28 15.81 13.76
CA ASN A 426 8.16 16.22 14.62
C ASN A 426 7.74 15.06 15.51
N SER A 427 7.75 15.24 16.84
CA SER A 427 7.49 14.16 17.81
C SER A 427 6.12 13.48 17.64
N ASN A 428 5.06 14.24 17.32
CA ASN A 428 3.72 13.69 17.17
C ASN A 428 3.59 12.87 15.89
N ARG A 429 4.11 13.35 14.76
CA ARG A 429 4.10 12.64 13.49
C ARG A 429 5.01 11.41 13.52
N ASN A 430 6.19 11.55 14.11
CA ASN A 430 7.11 10.43 14.33
C ASN A 430 6.49 9.34 15.21
N LYS A 431 5.70 9.74 16.23
CA LYS A 431 4.97 8.78 17.06
C LYS A 431 3.97 7.96 16.23
N ILE A 432 3.17 8.60 15.37
CA ILE A 432 2.21 7.89 14.50
C ILE A 432 2.95 6.88 13.64
N TYR A 433 3.99 7.34 12.93
CA TYR A 433 4.82 6.51 12.06
C TYR A 433 5.38 5.27 12.78
N ASN A 434 5.96 5.46 13.96
CA ASN A 434 6.54 4.36 14.74
C ASN A 434 5.47 3.43 15.32
N ASP A 435 4.33 3.95 15.78
CA ASP A 435 3.22 3.12 16.26
C ASP A 435 2.65 2.26 15.12
N TRP A 436 2.46 2.84 13.93
CA TRP A 436 2.00 2.09 12.76
C TRP A 436 3.03 1.05 12.31
N ALA A 437 4.32 1.41 12.27
CA ALA A 437 5.39 0.47 11.96
C ALA A 437 5.39 -0.74 12.92
N LYS A 438 5.17 -0.50 14.23
CA LYS A 438 5.05 -1.56 15.23
C LYS A 438 3.80 -2.42 15.00
N MET A 439 2.65 -1.83 14.71
CA MET A 439 1.42 -2.55 14.38
C MET A 439 1.58 -3.41 13.12
N ILE A 440 2.23 -2.87 12.09
CA ILE A 440 2.52 -3.61 10.85
C ILE A 440 3.47 -4.79 11.13
N THR A 441 4.47 -4.58 11.98
CA THR A 441 5.36 -5.67 12.41
C THR A 441 4.58 -6.77 13.12
N LEU A 442 3.71 -6.42 14.08
CA LEU A 442 2.82 -7.36 14.77
C LEU A 442 1.96 -8.14 13.77
N LYS A 443 1.29 -7.43 12.85
CA LYS A 443 0.42 -8.04 11.84
C LYS A 443 1.13 -9.07 10.97
N LYS A 444 2.36 -8.76 10.54
CA LYS A 444 3.14 -9.66 9.67
C LYS A 444 3.74 -10.84 10.42
N ALA A 445 4.21 -10.62 11.66
CA ALA A 445 4.93 -11.62 12.43
C ALA A 445 4.00 -12.61 13.16
N GLU A 446 2.87 -12.13 13.67
CA GLU A 446 2.03 -12.92 14.57
C GLU A 446 0.89 -13.64 13.84
N PRO A 447 0.84 -14.98 13.87
CA PRO A 447 -0.18 -15.75 13.17
C PRO A 447 -1.62 -15.49 13.64
N VAL A 448 -1.85 -14.86 14.79
CA VAL A 448 -3.18 -14.47 15.25
C VAL A 448 -3.89 -13.58 14.23
N PHE A 449 -3.15 -12.72 13.52
CA PHE A 449 -3.69 -11.82 12.51
C PHE A 449 -4.05 -12.50 11.17
N LEU A 450 -3.81 -13.81 11.04
CA LEU A 450 -4.33 -14.64 9.94
C LEU A 450 -5.69 -15.27 10.28
N GLY A 451 -6.16 -15.09 11.51
CA GLY A 451 -7.43 -15.60 11.99
C GLY A 451 -8.63 -14.78 11.56
N THR A 452 -9.66 -14.78 12.38
CA THR A 452 -10.92 -14.06 12.17
C THR A 452 -11.05 -12.90 13.14
N SER A 453 -11.76 -11.85 12.73
CA SER A 453 -12.11 -10.73 13.60
C SER A 453 -13.62 -10.65 13.83
N THR A 454 -13.99 -10.23 15.04
CA THR A 454 -15.36 -9.81 15.38
C THR A 454 -15.32 -8.31 15.66
N ILE A 455 -16.03 -7.55 14.86
CA ILE A 455 -16.21 -6.09 15.00
C ILE A 455 -17.71 -5.86 15.19
N PRO A 456 -18.16 -5.18 16.26
CA PRO A 456 -19.58 -4.89 16.47
C PRO A 456 -20.17 -4.12 15.28
N ASP A 457 -21.33 -4.56 14.82
CA ASP A 457 -22.07 -3.91 13.72
C ASP A 457 -22.93 -2.77 14.31
N SER A 458 -22.28 -1.69 14.71
CA SER A 458 -22.93 -0.54 15.33
C SER A 458 -22.12 0.74 15.18
N ASN A 459 -22.80 1.86 15.17
CA ASN A 459 -22.19 3.17 15.31
C ASN A 459 -21.75 3.40 16.75
N SER A 460 -20.46 3.59 17.00
CA SER A 460 -19.92 3.81 18.34
C SER A 460 -18.58 4.53 18.30
N LEU A 461 -18.35 5.45 19.23
CA LEU A 461 -17.04 6.08 19.46
C LEU A 461 -16.12 5.23 20.36
N THR A 462 -16.67 4.19 20.99
CA THR A 462 -15.87 3.18 21.71
C THR A 462 -15.80 1.92 20.87
N VAL A 463 -14.60 1.61 20.40
CA VAL A 463 -14.35 0.47 19.51
C VAL A 463 -13.80 -0.71 20.30
N ASN A 464 -14.33 -1.90 20.00
CA ASN A 464 -13.89 -3.18 20.54
C ASN A 464 -13.77 -4.17 19.39
N ILE A 465 -12.53 -4.60 19.07
CA ILE A 465 -12.26 -5.60 18.03
C ILE A 465 -11.63 -6.82 18.68
N LYS A 466 -12.24 -7.99 18.48
CA LYS A 466 -11.68 -9.27 18.91
C LYS A 466 -11.10 -10.00 17.71
N ILE A 467 -9.87 -10.51 17.85
CA ILE A 467 -9.22 -11.30 16.81
C ILE A 467 -8.82 -12.63 17.43
N THR A 468 -9.19 -13.73 16.78
CA THR A 468 -8.87 -15.09 17.23
C THR A 468 -8.38 -15.93 16.05
N ASN A 469 -7.31 -16.68 16.27
CA ASN A 469 -6.91 -17.74 15.34
C ASN A 469 -7.12 -19.11 15.98
N ALA A 470 -8.18 -19.80 15.55
CA ALA A 470 -8.57 -21.12 16.09
C ALA A 470 -7.50 -22.20 15.87
N GLY A 471 -6.61 -22.02 14.89
CA GLY A 471 -5.51 -22.96 14.61
C GLY A 471 -4.35 -22.87 15.63
N LEU A 472 -4.35 -21.86 16.53
CA LEU A 472 -3.32 -21.69 17.54
C LEU A 472 -3.75 -22.22 18.90
N THR A 473 -2.76 -22.57 19.73
CA THR A 473 -2.97 -23.03 21.11
C THR A 473 -2.89 -21.86 22.09
N SER A 474 -3.38 -22.03 23.32
CA SER A 474 -3.30 -21.02 24.39
C SER A 474 -1.84 -20.72 24.83
N ALA A 475 -0.88 -21.54 24.45
CA ALA A 475 0.56 -21.28 24.67
C ALA A 475 1.12 -20.25 23.69
N GLN A 476 0.42 -19.97 22.59
CA GLN A 476 0.77 -19.00 21.57
C GLN A 476 -0.09 -17.74 21.71
N LEU A 477 0.31 -16.67 21.01
CA LEU A 477 -0.55 -15.48 20.87
C LEU A 477 -1.72 -15.84 19.93
N LYS A 478 -2.82 -16.27 20.55
CA LYS A 478 -4.01 -16.82 19.87
C LYS A 478 -5.16 -15.82 19.78
N ASP A 479 -5.28 -15.00 20.83
CA ASP A 479 -6.38 -14.05 21.00
C ASP A 479 -5.85 -12.63 21.21
N VAL A 480 -6.42 -11.67 20.49
CA VAL A 480 -6.14 -10.25 20.62
C VAL A 480 -7.43 -9.47 20.81
N LEU A 481 -7.41 -8.51 21.74
CA LEU A 481 -8.48 -7.55 21.98
C LEU A 481 -7.96 -6.15 21.74
N ILE A 482 -8.55 -5.42 20.79
CA ILE A 482 -8.24 -4.02 20.50
C ILE A 482 -9.37 -3.16 21.05
N LEU A 483 -9.02 -2.21 21.90
CA LEU A 483 -9.94 -1.24 22.49
C LEU A 483 -9.49 0.16 22.09
N ALA A 484 -10.43 1.01 21.68
CA ALA A 484 -10.15 2.42 21.37
C ALA A 484 -11.30 3.32 21.80
N ASN A 485 -10.95 4.53 22.21
CA ASN A 485 -11.91 5.58 22.55
C ASN A 485 -11.75 6.76 21.59
N PHE A 486 -12.68 6.93 20.66
CA PHE A 486 -12.74 8.05 19.74
C PHE A 486 -13.68 9.18 20.21
N ASP A 487 -14.26 9.09 21.42
CA ASP A 487 -14.95 10.22 22.04
C ASP A 487 -13.94 11.32 22.40
N VAL A 488 -14.44 12.52 22.63
CA VAL A 488 -13.65 13.68 23.10
C VAL A 488 -13.59 13.79 24.62
N THR A 489 -14.11 12.77 25.31
CA THR A 489 -14.05 12.58 26.77
C THR A 489 -13.60 11.17 27.11
N ALA A 490 -13.13 10.95 28.33
CA ALA A 490 -12.80 9.62 28.80
C ALA A 490 -14.06 8.73 28.83
N GLN A 491 -13.94 7.49 28.34
CA GLN A 491 -15.03 6.54 28.25
C GLN A 491 -14.67 5.19 28.88
N ASN A 492 -15.68 4.52 29.44
CA ASN A 492 -15.56 3.14 29.88
C ASN A 492 -15.83 2.22 28.69
N VAL A 493 -14.76 1.72 28.06
CA VAL A 493 -14.86 0.86 26.89
C VAL A 493 -15.16 -0.57 27.32
N SER A 494 -16.23 -1.14 26.75
CA SER A 494 -16.60 -2.54 26.99
C SER A 494 -15.51 -3.48 26.49
N THR A 495 -15.13 -4.49 27.28
CA THR A 495 -14.02 -5.40 26.97
C THR A 495 -14.50 -6.71 26.37
N GLY A 496 -15.13 -7.59 27.18
CA GLY A 496 -15.51 -8.94 26.78
C GLY A 496 -14.28 -9.78 26.37
N PHE A 497 -13.28 -9.83 27.25
CA PHE A 497 -12.13 -10.71 27.06
C PHE A 497 -12.59 -12.16 26.86
N PRO A 498 -11.94 -12.98 26.02
CA PRO A 498 -12.31 -14.38 25.81
C PRO A 498 -12.30 -15.21 27.10
N TYR A 499 -11.43 -14.90 28.06
CA TYR A 499 -11.28 -15.57 29.37
C TYR A 499 -10.52 -14.71 30.37
N ALA A 500 -10.67 -15.05 31.66
CA ALA A 500 -9.93 -14.43 32.76
C ALA A 500 -8.46 -14.85 32.73
N GLY A 501 -7.57 -14.02 33.27
CA GLY A 501 -6.13 -14.25 33.35
C GLY A 501 -5.29 -13.02 33.06
N THR A 502 -3.99 -13.20 32.88
CA THR A 502 -3.08 -12.11 32.54
C THR A 502 -3.09 -11.84 31.04
N TRP A 503 -3.32 -10.59 30.69
CA TRP A 503 -3.27 -10.08 29.32
C TRP A 503 -2.16 -9.04 29.18
N TYR A 504 -1.53 -9.00 28.02
CA TYR A 504 -0.34 -8.19 27.72
C TYR A 504 -0.67 -7.12 26.70
N ASN A 505 -0.39 -5.86 27.00
CA ASN A 505 -0.47 -4.80 25.99
C ASN A 505 0.67 -4.97 24.99
N LEU A 506 0.35 -5.29 23.75
CA LEU A 506 1.33 -5.60 22.71
C LEU A 506 2.15 -4.37 22.26
N MET A 507 1.74 -3.16 22.68
CA MET A 507 2.47 -1.93 22.35
C MET A 507 3.59 -1.60 23.34
N ASP A 508 3.51 -2.04 24.60
CA ASP A 508 4.49 -1.68 25.63
C ASP A 508 4.82 -2.81 26.62
N ASN A 509 4.21 -3.99 26.42
CA ASN A 509 4.34 -5.18 27.27
C ASN A 509 3.84 -4.99 28.72
N THR A 510 3.12 -3.92 29.02
CA THR A 510 2.41 -3.80 30.31
C THR A 510 1.31 -4.87 30.42
N THR A 511 0.97 -5.24 31.64
CA THR A 511 0.01 -6.33 31.88
C THR A 511 -1.23 -5.85 32.61
N ILE A 512 -2.35 -6.53 32.37
CA ILE A 512 -3.56 -6.43 33.14
C ILE A 512 -3.99 -7.83 33.59
N ASN A 513 -4.42 -7.95 34.86
CA ASN A 513 -5.02 -9.19 35.36
C ASN A 513 -6.55 -9.09 35.26
N VAL A 514 -7.13 -9.81 34.33
CA VAL A 514 -8.58 -9.86 34.08
C VAL A 514 -9.18 -10.91 34.99
N THR A 515 -10.02 -10.49 35.94
CA THR A 515 -10.78 -11.38 36.84
C THR A 515 -12.23 -11.55 36.36
N ASP A 516 -12.83 -10.47 35.82
CA ASP A 516 -14.12 -10.49 35.16
C ASP A 516 -13.91 -9.99 33.71
N VAL A 517 -14.26 -10.84 32.77
CA VAL A 517 -14.06 -10.62 31.32
C VAL A 517 -14.83 -9.42 30.77
N ASN A 518 -15.87 -8.98 31.46
CA ASN A 518 -16.74 -7.89 31.04
C ASN A 518 -16.44 -6.55 31.73
N THR A 519 -15.49 -6.52 32.69
CA THR A 519 -15.15 -5.28 33.38
C THR A 519 -14.64 -4.24 32.35
N PRO A 520 -15.33 -3.10 32.20
CA PRO A 520 -14.92 -2.06 31.26
C PRO A 520 -13.57 -1.47 31.64
N ILE A 521 -12.82 -1.02 30.63
CA ILE A 521 -11.55 -0.29 30.82
C ILE A 521 -11.79 1.18 30.51
N ASN A 522 -11.45 2.05 31.47
CA ASN A 522 -11.50 3.49 31.25
C ASN A 522 -10.35 3.93 30.35
N LEU A 523 -10.66 4.48 29.18
CA LEU A 523 -9.70 5.05 28.25
C LEU A 523 -9.91 6.56 28.12
N PRO A 524 -8.86 7.38 28.26
CA PRO A 524 -8.90 8.79 27.90
C PRO A 524 -9.32 9.00 26.43
N ALA A 525 -9.72 10.22 26.08
CA ALA A 525 -10.06 10.61 24.71
C ALA A 525 -8.89 10.35 23.75
N GLY A 526 -9.15 9.69 22.62
CA GLY A 526 -8.16 9.37 21.59
C GLY A 526 -7.21 8.22 21.92
N GLU A 527 -7.36 7.56 23.07
CA GLU A 527 -6.49 6.46 23.51
C GLU A 527 -6.95 5.09 23.01
N TYR A 528 -6.01 4.15 22.95
CA TYR A 528 -6.26 2.76 22.55
C TYR A 528 -5.43 1.78 23.38
N ARG A 529 -5.80 0.51 23.35
CA ARG A 529 -5.03 -0.62 23.90
C ARG A 529 -5.14 -1.82 22.98
N ILE A 530 -4.06 -2.59 22.89
CA ILE A 530 -4.01 -3.84 22.11
C ILE A 530 -3.56 -4.93 23.07
N TYR A 531 -4.50 -5.71 23.59
CA TYR A 531 -4.21 -6.78 24.54
C TYR A 531 -4.10 -8.12 23.84
N GLY A 532 -3.03 -8.86 24.09
CA GLY A 532 -2.86 -10.24 23.66
C GLY A 532 -2.82 -11.20 24.87
N ASN A 533 -3.27 -12.43 24.69
CA ASN A 533 -3.17 -13.47 25.71
C ASN A 533 -1.72 -13.91 26.01
N LYS A 534 -0.80 -13.51 25.17
CA LYS A 534 0.67 -13.66 25.30
C LYS A 534 1.35 -12.40 24.78
N THR A 535 2.62 -12.24 25.17
CA THR A 535 3.50 -11.24 24.54
C THR A 535 3.74 -11.61 23.09
N ALA A 536 3.93 -10.59 22.23
CA ALA A 536 4.30 -10.83 20.85
C ALA A 536 5.77 -11.32 20.77
N ASN A 537 6.00 -12.25 19.84
CA ASN A 537 7.35 -12.69 19.49
C ASN A 537 7.96 -11.72 18.46
N LEU A 538 8.18 -10.47 18.85
CA LEU A 538 8.82 -9.46 17.99
C LEU A 538 10.33 -9.70 17.79
N ALA A 539 10.83 -10.86 18.19
CA ALA A 539 12.24 -11.19 18.10
C ALA A 539 12.54 -12.12 16.92
N ILE A 540 13.48 -11.70 16.07
CA ILE A 540 14.41 -12.54 15.29
C ILE A 540 14.24 -12.59 13.77
N GLU A 541 13.07 -12.42 13.14
CA GLU A 541 13.00 -12.55 11.67
C GLU A 541 13.75 -11.43 10.89
N ASP A 542 13.96 -10.26 11.49
CA ASP A 542 14.68 -9.15 10.84
C ASP A 542 16.23 -9.31 10.86
N PHE A 543 16.77 -10.23 11.65
CA PHE A 543 18.22 -10.44 11.72
C PHE A 543 18.78 -11.39 10.64
N GLU A 544 17.95 -12.20 10.01
CA GLU A 544 18.45 -13.25 9.09
C GLU A 544 18.29 -12.95 7.60
N LYS A 545 17.51 -11.98 7.17
CA LYS A 545 17.22 -11.72 5.73
C LYS A 545 18.06 -10.63 5.05
N GLY A 546 19.02 -10.02 5.73
CA GLY A 546 19.80 -8.91 5.19
C GLY A 546 21.32 -9.05 5.22
N SER A 547 21.87 -10.14 5.77
CA SER A 547 23.31 -10.29 5.92
C SER A 547 23.93 -10.91 4.67
N THR A 548 24.58 -10.08 3.86
CA THR A 548 25.50 -10.56 2.83
C THR A 548 26.81 -11.11 3.41
N VAL A 549 27.02 -10.96 4.72
CA VAL A 549 28.21 -11.45 5.45
C VAL A 549 27.83 -12.66 6.30
N ASN A 550 28.40 -13.79 6.02
CA ASN A 550 28.25 -15.01 6.80
C ASN A 550 29.38 -15.16 7.80
N LEU A 551 29.06 -15.62 9.01
CA LEU A 551 30.01 -15.94 10.08
C LEU A 551 30.12 -17.46 10.22
N TYR A 552 31.36 -17.98 10.12
CA TYR A 552 31.63 -19.41 10.25
C TYR A 552 33.00 -19.68 10.85
N PRO A 553 33.18 -20.83 11.56
CA PRO A 553 32.14 -21.76 11.97
C PRO A 553 31.22 -21.16 13.05
N ASN A 554 30.02 -21.65 13.14
CA ASN A 554 29.11 -21.37 14.24
C ASN A 554 28.44 -22.69 14.67
N PRO A 555 28.67 -23.21 15.84
CA PRO A 555 29.40 -22.65 17.00
C PRO A 555 30.92 -22.48 16.82
N VAL A 556 31.45 -21.47 17.51
CA VAL A 556 32.86 -21.02 17.44
C VAL A 556 33.67 -21.58 18.62
N SER A 557 34.89 -22.12 18.34
CA SER A 557 35.84 -22.51 19.40
C SER A 557 36.87 -21.42 19.66
N ASN A 558 37.78 -21.15 18.73
CA ASN A 558 38.91 -20.22 18.95
C ASN A 558 38.82 -18.96 18.08
N HIS A 559 38.27 -19.07 16.88
CA HIS A 559 38.12 -17.97 15.94
C HIS A 559 36.93 -18.21 15.02
N PHE A 560 36.39 -17.14 14.50
CA PHE A 560 35.40 -17.17 13.39
C PHE A 560 35.91 -16.37 12.21
N THR A 561 35.37 -16.68 11.03
CA THR A 561 35.68 -16.00 9.77
C THR A 561 34.40 -15.32 9.26
N LEU A 562 34.54 -14.18 8.63
CA LEU A 562 33.46 -13.51 7.91
C LEU A 562 33.63 -13.75 6.40
N SER A 563 32.51 -13.95 5.68
CA SER A 563 32.54 -14.21 4.23
C SER A 563 32.94 -13.00 3.38
N THR A 564 33.02 -11.81 3.99
CA THR A 564 33.35 -10.54 3.30
C THR A 564 34.27 -9.72 4.20
N ALA A 565 35.12 -8.90 3.58
CA ALA A 565 35.97 -7.93 4.25
C ALA A 565 35.17 -6.89 5.04
N VAL A 566 35.62 -6.58 6.24
CA VAL A 566 35.01 -5.57 7.11
C VAL A 566 36.07 -4.65 7.71
N SER A 567 35.72 -3.39 7.92
CA SER A 567 36.62 -2.40 8.52
C SER A 567 36.67 -2.44 10.05
N LYS A 568 35.59 -2.94 10.67
CA LYS A 568 35.48 -3.01 12.14
C LYS A 568 34.58 -4.17 12.56
N VAL A 569 34.99 -4.88 13.60
CA VAL A 569 34.19 -5.91 14.29
C VAL A 569 34.06 -5.59 15.75
N GLN A 570 32.86 -5.59 16.29
CA GLN A 570 32.59 -5.43 17.72
C GLN A 570 31.75 -6.62 18.22
N ILE A 571 32.13 -7.20 19.33
CA ILE A 571 31.46 -8.35 19.93
C ILE A 571 30.84 -7.92 21.25
N TYR A 572 29.57 -8.23 21.41
CA TYR A 572 28.76 -7.89 22.57
C TYR A 572 28.24 -9.15 23.26
N SER A 573 28.13 -9.11 24.59
CA SER A 573 27.36 -10.09 25.35
C SER A 573 25.84 -9.93 25.03
N VAL A 574 25.04 -10.91 25.43
CA VAL A 574 23.57 -10.83 25.32
C VAL A 574 22.96 -9.70 26.17
N SER A 575 23.67 -9.21 27.19
CA SER A 575 23.27 -8.05 27.98
C SER A 575 23.61 -6.70 27.31
N GLY A 576 24.21 -6.72 26.09
CA GLY A 576 24.61 -5.51 25.37
C GLY A 576 25.99 -4.93 25.78
N GLN A 577 26.76 -5.59 26.65
CA GLN A 577 28.09 -5.13 27.01
C GLN A 577 29.09 -5.45 25.90
N LEU A 578 29.87 -4.46 25.45
CA LEU A 578 30.98 -4.67 24.52
C LEU A 578 32.08 -5.50 25.21
N VAL A 579 32.36 -6.70 24.69
CA VAL A 579 33.34 -7.62 25.25
C VAL A 579 34.65 -7.68 24.45
N LYS A 580 34.58 -7.38 23.14
CA LYS A 580 35.76 -7.33 22.28
C LYS A 580 35.54 -6.42 21.07
N SER A 581 36.62 -5.79 20.57
CA SER A 581 36.58 -4.98 19.35
C SER A 581 37.85 -5.21 18.54
N PHE A 582 37.66 -5.31 17.22
CA PHE A 582 38.75 -5.37 16.23
C PHE A 582 38.55 -4.19 15.26
N ALA A 583 39.63 -3.47 14.97
CA ALA A 583 39.69 -2.44 13.94
C ALA A 583 40.72 -2.86 12.90
N SER A 584 40.38 -2.76 11.64
CA SER A 584 41.30 -3.00 10.55
C SER A 584 42.18 -1.77 10.35
N ASN A 585 43.51 -1.92 10.43
CA ASN A 585 44.48 -0.87 10.09
C ASN A 585 44.90 -0.96 8.62
N GLY A 586 43.92 -1.10 7.70
CA GLY A 586 44.19 -1.17 6.25
C GLY A 586 44.50 -2.58 5.74
N ASN A 587 44.56 -3.60 6.57
CA ASN A 587 44.59 -5.01 6.19
C ASN A 587 43.19 -5.62 6.35
N VAL A 588 42.75 -6.32 5.34
CA VAL A 588 41.43 -6.94 5.28
C VAL A 588 41.50 -8.29 5.99
N ASP A 589 41.26 -8.30 7.29
CA ASP A 589 41.18 -9.54 8.06
C ASP A 589 39.79 -10.13 7.99
N PHE A 590 39.73 -11.40 7.61
CA PHE A 590 38.49 -12.20 7.59
C PHE A 590 38.33 -13.04 8.83
N GLN A 591 39.37 -13.18 9.69
CA GLN A 591 39.41 -14.10 10.79
C GLN A 591 39.60 -13.37 12.14
N PHE A 592 38.71 -13.65 13.09
CA PHE A 592 38.63 -12.95 14.36
C PHE A 592 38.75 -13.93 15.54
N GLY A 593 39.79 -13.77 16.38
CA GLY A 593 40.08 -14.64 17.52
C GLY A 593 39.17 -14.34 18.72
N VAL A 594 38.57 -15.39 19.29
CA VAL A 594 37.64 -15.31 20.44
C VAL A 594 37.91 -16.41 21.49
N SER A 595 39.14 -16.92 21.53
CA SER A 595 39.51 -18.01 22.43
C SER A 595 39.33 -17.67 23.92
N GLU A 596 39.46 -16.38 24.28
CA GLU A 596 39.32 -15.87 25.65
C GLU A 596 37.86 -15.65 26.10
N LEU A 597 36.90 -15.71 25.19
CA LEU A 597 35.49 -15.54 25.54
C LEU A 597 34.96 -16.81 26.19
N GLN A 598 34.14 -16.64 27.23
CA GLN A 598 33.47 -17.74 27.90
C GLN A 598 32.39 -18.37 26.96
N THR A 599 32.09 -19.64 27.23
CA THR A 599 31.00 -20.33 26.55
C THR A 599 29.69 -19.55 26.69
N GLY A 600 29.00 -19.28 25.57
CA GLY A 600 27.78 -18.49 25.58
C GLY A 600 27.38 -17.94 24.20
N LEU A 601 26.27 -17.24 24.16
CA LEU A 601 25.78 -16.54 22.97
C LEU A 601 26.35 -15.11 22.94
N TYR A 602 26.83 -14.70 21.76
CA TYR A 602 27.38 -13.37 21.51
C TYR A 602 26.79 -12.74 20.26
N ILE A 603 26.75 -11.40 20.23
CA ILE A 603 26.32 -10.59 19.11
C ILE A 603 27.54 -9.92 18.49
N VAL A 604 27.70 -10.03 17.18
CA VAL A 604 28.76 -9.39 16.40
C VAL A 604 28.18 -8.25 15.57
N LYS A 605 28.75 -7.06 15.70
CA LYS A 605 28.54 -5.94 14.77
C LYS A 605 29.77 -5.81 13.88
N ALA A 606 29.60 -6.02 12.58
CA ALA A 606 30.63 -5.82 11.56
C ALA A 606 30.28 -4.61 10.70
N SER A 607 31.25 -3.70 10.49
CA SER A 607 31.07 -2.53 9.64
C SER A 607 31.97 -2.64 8.42
N ASP A 608 31.47 -2.32 7.23
CA ASP A 608 32.28 -2.21 6.02
C ASP A 608 33.00 -0.84 5.92
N GLU A 609 33.74 -0.61 4.83
CA GLU A 609 34.49 0.64 4.60
C GLU A 609 33.58 1.86 4.44
N ASN A 610 32.32 1.65 4.06
CA ASN A 610 31.31 2.70 3.89
C ASN A 610 30.51 2.98 5.18
N GLY A 611 30.87 2.30 6.28
CA GLY A 611 30.18 2.43 7.55
C GLY A 611 28.86 1.65 7.65
N LYS A 612 28.51 0.82 6.66
CA LYS A 612 27.33 -0.04 6.71
C LYS A 612 27.57 -1.13 7.76
N ILE A 613 26.64 -1.24 8.71
CA ILE A 613 26.74 -2.18 9.83
C ILE A 613 25.90 -3.42 9.51
N GLN A 614 26.51 -4.59 9.76
CA GLN A 614 25.82 -5.88 9.78
C GLN A 614 25.92 -6.50 11.17
N VAL A 615 24.85 -7.13 11.61
CA VAL A 615 24.77 -7.74 12.93
C VAL A 615 24.51 -9.24 12.77
N MET A 616 25.35 -10.02 13.44
CA MET A 616 25.33 -11.48 13.41
C MET A 616 25.39 -12.02 14.84
N LYS A 617 25.11 -13.29 15.03
CA LYS A 617 25.26 -13.99 16.33
C LYS A 617 26.12 -15.23 16.17
N PHE A 618 26.87 -15.57 17.21
CA PHE A 618 27.54 -16.85 17.28
C PHE A 618 27.46 -17.46 18.70
N ILE A 619 27.57 -18.77 18.76
CA ILE A 619 27.68 -19.53 19.99
C ILE A 619 29.14 -19.86 20.20
N LYS A 620 29.72 -19.38 21.31
CA LYS A 620 31.05 -19.78 21.77
C LYS A 620 30.96 -21.12 22.52
N LYS A 621 31.77 -22.10 22.09
CA LYS A 621 31.94 -23.39 22.77
C LYS A 621 33.02 -23.30 23.85
#